data_2fce04c3b780c34e5ee0e30ec4e06db0
#
_entry.id   2fce04c3b780c34e5ee0e30ec4e06db0
#
_cell.length_a   1.000
_cell.length_b   1.000
_cell.length_c   1.000
_cell.angle_alpha   90.00
_cell.angle_beta   90.00
_cell.angle_gamma   90.00
#
_symmetry.space_group_name_H-M   'P 1'
#
loop_
_entity.id
_entity.type
_entity.pdbx_description
1 polymer ?
#
loop_
_entity_poly.entity_id
_entity_poly.type
_entity_poly.pdbx_seq_one_letter_code
_entity_poly.pdbx_strand_id
1 'polypeptide(L)'
;MYKKFVEICHQVGWKCTAQRLAIYNFLDENHMHPNVDAVWQGVKLTLPTITRESVYRILNEFTAKGIASRLDHIDSARYDSRTLPHGHFICEKCGGITDFDLTDGTGLPEVKVAGKINHPEFRAVGVCEQCLKEIDEK
;
A
#
# COMPACT_ATOMS: atom_id res chain seq x y z
N MET A 1 17.39 -3.06 3.81
CA MET A 1 16.43 -2.36 2.93
C MET A 1 16.95 -2.16 1.52
N TYR A 2 18.11 -1.54 1.37
CA TYR A 2 18.72 -1.36 0.06
C TYR A 2 18.84 -2.67 -0.72
N LYS A 3 19.37 -3.71 -0.08
CA LYS A 3 19.57 -5.01 -0.72
C LYS A 3 18.28 -5.66 -1.19
N LYS A 4 17.19 -5.49 -0.43
CA LYS A 4 15.90 -6.06 -0.77
C LYS A 4 15.38 -5.51 -2.08
N PHE A 5 15.44 -4.19 -2.27
CA PHE A 5 14.96 -3.57 -3.50
C PHE A 5 15.86 -3.89 -4.70
N VAL A 6 17.16 -3.97 -4.51
CA VAL A 6 18.08 -4.37 -5.57
C VAL A 6 17.73 -5.76 -6.11
N GLU A 7 17.42 -6.70 -5.23
CA GLU A 7 16.99 -8.04 -5.64
C GLU A 7 15.67 -8.01 -6.38
N ILE A 8 14.71 -7.20 -5.94
CA ILE A 8 13.43 -7.04 -6.64
C ILE A 8 13.64 -6.51 -8.05
N CYS A 9 14.47 -5.48 -8.20
CA CYS A 9 14.79 -4.91 -9.50
C CYS A 9 15.42 -5.95 -10.43
N HIS A 10 16.31 -6.76 -9.88
CA HIS A 10 16.97 -7.81 -10.64
C HIS A 10 15.95 -8.84 -11.15
N GLN A 11 14.99 -9.23 -10.30
CA GLN A 11 13.96 -10.21 -10.66
C GLN A 11 13.03 -9.70 -11.76
N VAL A 12 12.68 -8.41 -11.75
CA VAL A 12 11.77 -7.83 -12.75
C VAL A 12 12.49 -7.22 -13.95
N GLY A 13 13.82 -7.27 -13.98
CA GLY A 13 14.60 -6.75 -15.09
C GLY A 13 14.72 -5.23 -15.12
N TRP A 14 14.58 -4.57 -14.00
CA TRP A 14 14.67 -3.11 -13.89
C TRP A 14 16.05 -2.65 -13.44
N LYS A 15 16.40 -1.43 -13.83
CA LYS A 15 17.53 -0.74 -13.21
C LYS A 15 17.07 -0.20 -11.86
N CYS A 16 17.94 -0.35 -10.84
CA CYS A 16 17.68 0.23 -9.53
C CYS A 16 18.07 1.71 -9.58
N THR A 17 17.11 2.57 -9.98
CA THR A 17 17.34 4.01 -10.03
C THR A 17 17.18 4.63 -8.66
N ALA A 18 17.78 5.82 -8.46
CA ALA A 18 17.66 6.55 -7.19
C ALA A 18 16.19 6.88 -6.87
N GLN A 19 15.40 7.22 -7.88
CA GLN A 19 13.99 7.53 -7.69
C GLN A 19 13.18 6.30 -7.25
N ARG A 20 13.36 5.18 -7.92
CA ARG A 20 12.69 3.93 -7.56
C ARG A 20 13.07 3.48 -6.14
N LEU A 21 14.35 3.54 -5.84
CA LEU A 21 14.85 3.14 -4.51
C LEU A 21 14.26 4.02 -3.41
N ALA A 22 14.26 5.34 -3.60
CA ALA A 22 13.73 6.27 -2.61
C ALA A 22 12.25 6.05 -2.35
N ILE A 23 11.46 5.83 -3.41
CA ILE A 23 10.02 5.58 -3.29
C ILE A 23 9.77 4.25 -2.59
N TYR A 24 10.48 3.19 -2.96
CA TYR A 24 10.34 1.90 -2.31
C TYR A 24 10.67 1.98 -0.82
N ASN A 25 11.79 2.62 -0.47
CA ASN A 25 12.19 2.77 0.93
C ASN A 25 11.16 3.56 1.73
N PHE A 26 10.58 4.61 1.14
CA PHE A 26 9.54 5.38 1.80
C PHE A 26 8.32 4.50 2.10
N LEU A 27 7.87 3.69 1.16
CA LEU A 27 6.74 2.78 1.36
C LEU A 27 7.07 1.72 2.41
N ASP A 28 8.29 1.18 2.39
CA ASP A 28 8.69 0.12 3.29
C ASP A 28 8.81 0.61 4.74
N GLU A 29 9.08 1.89 4.94
CA GLU A 29 9.18 2.52 6.25
C GLU A 29 7.86 3.12 6.74
N ASN A 30 6.87 3.31 5.85
CA ASN A 30 5.62 4.00 6.18
C ASN A 30 4.42 3.15 5.83
N HIS A 31 4.00 2.32 6.78
CA HIS A 31 2.85 1.42 6.59
C HIS A 31 1.51 2.08 6.93
N MET A 32 1.46 3.41 6.88
CA MET A 32 0.23 4.18 7.12
C MET A 32 -0.59 4.37 5.84
N HIS A 33 -0.26 3.65 4.77
CA HIS A 33 -0.94 3.72 3.48
C HIS A 33 -0.90 5.12 2.88
N PRO A 34 0.30 5.63 2.56
CA PRO A 34 0.42 6.99 2.01
C PRO A 34 -0.18 7.08 0.60
N ASN A 35 -0.77 8.22 0.29
CA ASN A 35 -1.19 8.55 -1.07
C ASN A 35 0.00 9.13 -1.86
N VAL A 36 -0.24 9.46 -3.14
CA VAL A 36 0.82 10.01 -4.01
C VAL A 36 1.45 11.26 -3.42
N ASP A 37 0.64 12.19 -2.91
CA ASP A 37 1.15 13.43 -2.34
C ASP A 37 2.03 13.19 -1.12
N ALA A 38 1.63 12.27 -0.24
CA ALA A 38 2.42 11.93 0.94
C ALA A 38 3.76 11.30 0.56
N VAL A 39 3.76 10.40 -0.44
CA VAL A 39 5.00 9.80 -0.95
C VAL A 39 5.90 10.87 -1.56
N TRP A 40 5.33 11.75 -2.39
CA TRP A 40 6.08 12.83 -3.02
C TRP A 40 6.72 13.75 -1.99
N GLN A 41 5.96 14.20 -1.00
CA GLN A 41 6.48 15.08 0.05
C GLN A 41 7.62 14.42 0.85
N GLY A 42 7.48 13.12 1.15
CA GLY A 42 8.53 12.39 1.87
C GLY A 42 9.78 12.18 1.04
N VAL A 43 9.63 11.81 -0.22
CA VAL A 43 10.77 11.53 -1.11
C VAL A 43 11.50 12.81 -1.50
N LYS A 44 10.82 13.95 -1.56
CA LYS A 44 11.44 15.25 -1.84
C LYS A 44 12.53 15.62 -0.83
N LEU A 45 12.46 15.09 0.37
CA LEU A 45 13.47 15.36 1.40
C LEU A 45 14.85 14.83 0.99
N THR A 46 14.90 13.75 0.21
CA THR A 46 16.15 13.16 -0.28
C THR A 46 16.39 13.45 -1.76
N LEU A 47 15.36 13.64 -2.54
CA LEU A 47 15.45 13.94 -3.98
C LEU A 47 14.64 15.20 -4.29
N PRO A 48 15.19 16.39 -4.02
CA PRO A 48 14.43 17.65 -4.11
C PRO A 48 13.85 17.95 -5.48
N THR A 49 14.42 17.40 -6.55
CA THR A 49 13.97 17.67 -7.92
C THR A 49 12.93 16.68 -8.44
N ILE A 50 12.56 15.66 -7.64
CA ILE A 50 11.58 14.68 -8.10
C ILE A 50 10.21 15.35 -8.27
N THR A 51 9.53 15.01 -9.36
CA THR A 51 8.19 15.55 -9.63
C THR A 51 7.11 14.62 -9.10
N ARG A 52 5.95 15.18 -8.82
CA ARG A 52 4.79 14.39 -8.43
C ARG A 52 4.39 13.39 -9.52
N GLU A 53 4.52 13.80 -10.78
CA GLU A 53 4.23 12.93 -11.93
C GLU A 53 5.14 11.71 -11.99
N SER A 54 6.43 11.90 -11.69
CA SER A 54 7.39 10.79 -11.63
C SER A 54 7.04 9.81 -10.51
N VAL A 55 6.64 10.32 -9.35
CA VAL A 55 6.19 9.49 -8.22
C VAL A 55 4.96 8.67 -8.62
N TYR A 56 3.97 9.32 -9.22
CA TYR A 56 2.74 8.66 -9.66
C TYR A 56 3.05 7.53 -10.66
N ARG A 57 3.90 7.82 -11.65
CA ARG A 57 4.30 6.84 -12.66
C ARG A 57 5.00 5.63 -12.03
N ILE A 58 5.93 5.87 -11.10
CA ILE A 58 6.68 4.80 -10.45
C ILE A 58 5.78 3.97 -9.55
N LEU A 59 4.85 4.59 -8.82
CA LEU A 59 3.89 3.86 -7.99
C LEU A 59 3.00 2.96 -8.85
N ASN A 60 2.59 3.42 -10.03
CA ASN A 60 1.81 2.61 -10.96
C ASN A 60 2.64 1.45 -11.51
N GLU A 61 3.92 1.67 -11.83
CA GLU A 61 4.82 0.62 -12.25
C GLU A 61 5.01 -0.43 -11.16
N PHE A 62 5.16 -0.01 -9.91
CA PHE A 62 5.29 -0.92 -8.77
C PHE A 62 4.04 -1.76 -8.60
N THR A 63 2.88 -1.15 -8.69
CA THR A 63 1.61 -1.86 -8.56
C THR A 63 1.43 -2.89 -9.69
N ALA A 64 1.76 -2.50 -10.92
CA ALA A 64 1.65 -3.39 -12.07
C ALA A 64 2.58 -4.61 -11.97
N LYS A 65 3.75 -4.45 -11.33
CA LYS A 65 4.71 -5.55 -11.15
C LYS A 65 4.53 -6.31 -9.84
N GLY A 66 3.56 -5.94 -9.02
CA GLY A 66 3.34 -6.58 -7.72
C GLY A 66 4.36 -6.23 -6.67
N ILE A 67 5.13 -5.16 -6.87
CA ILE A 67 6.14 -4.69 -5.91
C ILE A 67 5.47 -3.92 -4.77
N ALA A 68 4.36 -3.25 -5.07
CA ALA A 68 3.55 -2.54 -4.09
C ALA A 68 2.09 -2.89 -4.30
N SER A 69 1.29 -2.74 -3.26
CA SER A 69 -0.16 -2.87 -3.33
C SER A 69 -0.80 -1.50 -3.35
N ARG A 70 -1.95 -1.41 -4.01
CA ARG A 70 -2.74 -0.19 -4.09
C ARG A 70 -4.11 -0.44 -3.48
N LEU A 71 -4.52 0.45 -2.59
CA LEU A 71 -5.86 0.44 -2.01
C LEU A 71 -6.60 1.67 -2.48
N ASP A 72 -7.70 1.49 -3.19
CA ASP A 72 -8.57 2.60 -3.58
C ASP A 72 -9.37 3.05 -2.37
N HIS A 73 -9.20 4.31 -2.00
CA HIS A 73 -9.86 4.91 -0.86
C HIS A 73 -10.83 6.00 -1.33
N ILE A 74 -11.71 6.44 -0.44
CA ILE A 74 -12.76 7.42 -0.76
C ILE A 74 -12.17 8.71 -1.36
N ASP A 75 -11.06 9.19 -0.80
CA ASP A 75 -10.45 10.46 -1.21
C ASP A 75 -9.32 10.31 -2.21
N SER A 76 -8.57 9.20 -2.17
CA SER A 76 -7.44 8.99 -3.07
C SER A 76 -6.95 7.55 -2.97
N ALA A 77 -6.14 7.12 -3.94
CA ALA A 77 -5.48 5.82 -3.86
C ALA A 77 -4.37 5.84 -2.81
N ARG A 78 -4.25 4.75 -2.07
CA ARG A 78 -3.22 4.55 -1.04
C ARG A 78 -2.31 3.41 -1.46
N TYR A 79 -1.08 3.40 -0.97
CA TYR A 79 -0.06 2.45 -1.40
C TYR A 79 0.63 1.80 -0.20
N ASP A 80 1.12 0.56 -0.40
CA ASP A 80 1.85 -0.18 0.63
C ASP A 80 2.88 -1.07 -0.07
N SER A 81 4.06 -1.22 0.52
CA SER A 81 5.08 -2.14 0.03
C SER A 81 4.76 -3.60 0.34
N ARG A 82 3.85 -3.86 1.27
CA ARG A 82 3.47 -5.22 1.64
C ARG A 82 2.53 -5.79 0.59
N THR A 83 2.92 -6.93 0.02
CA THR A 83 2.17 -7.61 -1.03
C THR A 83 1.63 -8.97 -0.61
N LEU A 84 1.92 -9.41 0.64
CA LEU A 84 1.37 -10.63 1.19
C LEU A 84 -0.13 -10.47 1.43
N PRO A 85 -0.91 -11.56 1.36
CA PRO A 85 -2.35 -11.49 1.60
C PRO A 85 -2.66 -10.90 2.97
N HIS A 86 -3.35 -9.78 2.98
CA HIS A 86 -3.81 -9.14 4.20
C HIS A 86 -5.08 -8.37 3.87
N GLY A 87 -5.87 -8.07 4.90
CA GLY A 87 -7.07 -7.28 4.75
C GLY A 87 -6.86 -5.86 5.23
N HIS A 88 -7.72 -4.97 4.76
CA HIS A 88 -7.74 -3.57 5.19
C HIS A 88 -9.06 -3.29 5.88
N PHE A 89 -8.99 -2.78 7.11
CA PHE A 89 -10.16 -2.32 7.84
C PHE A 89 -10.22 -0.80 7.75
N ILE A 90 -11.32 -0.28 7.23
CA ILE A 90 -11.51 1.15 7.01
C ILE A 90 -12.60 1.65 7.94
N CYS A 91 -12.27 2.66 8.75
CA CYS A 91 -13.25 3.30 9.61
C CYS A 91 -14.04 4.33 8.83
N GLU A 92 -15.36 4.20 8.83
CA GLU A 92 -16.26 5.13 8.13
C GLU A 92 -16.28 6.51 8.78
N LYS A 93 -15.94 6.59 10.06
CA LYS A 93 -16.00 7.87 10.80
C LYS A 93 -14.74 8.68 10.68
N CYS A 94 -13.57 8.10 11.00
CA CYS A 94 -12.32 8.85 10.99
C CYS A 94 -11.51 8.66 9.71
N GLY A 95 -11.89 7.72 8.85
CA GLY A 95 -11.16 7.42 7.62
C GLY A 95 -9.86 6.64 7.84
N GLY A 96 -9.57 6.22 9.07
CA GLY A 96 -8.36 5.47 9.37
C GLY A 96 -8.36 4.10 8.74
N ILE A 97 -7.19 3.63 8.35
CA ILE A 97 -7.00 2.31 7.74
C ILE A 97 -6.11 1.49 8.66
N THR A 98 -6.56 0.28 8.99
CA THR A 98 -5.79 -0.66 9.79
C THR A 98 -5.71 -1.97 9.03
N ASP A 99 -4.52 -2.56 8.97
CA ASP A 99 -4.37 -3.86 8.34
C ASP A 99 -4.71 -4.99 9.31
N PHE A 100 -5.27 -6.05 8.79
CA PHE A 100 -5.42 -7.29 9.55
C PHE A 100 -4.88 -8.45 8.74
N ASP A 101 -4.39 -9.46 9.46
CA ASP A 101 -3.72 -10.60 8.86
C ASP A 101 -4.73 -11.66 8.42
N LEU A 102 -4.56 -12.18 7.21
CA LEU A 102 -5.39 -13.26 6.67
C LEU A 102 -4.73 -14.63 6.82
N THR A 103 -3.56 -14.69 7.42
CA THR A 103 -2.77 -15.92 7.51
C THR A 103 -2.88 -16.58 8.89
N ASP A 104 -4.09 -16.66 9.42
CA ASP A 104 -4.35 -17.27 10.72
C ASP A 104 -4.46 -18.81 10.67
N GLY A 105 -4.13 -19.42 9.54
CA GLY A 105 -4.21 -20.86 9.36
C GLY A 105 -5.50 -21.33 8.68
N THR A 106 -6.48 -20.46 8.49
CA THR A 106 -7.73 -20.81 7.82
C THR A 106 -7.65 -20.66 6.31
N GLY A 107 -6.60 -20.01 5.80
CA GLY A 107 -6.43 -19.77 4.39
C GLY A 107 -7.35 -18.69 3.85
N LEU A 108 -7.20 -18.40 2.56
CA LEU A 108 -8.07 -17.44 1.90
C LEU A 108 -9.42 -18.07 1.60
N PRO A 109 -10.53 -17.32 1.72
CA PRO A 109 -11.84 -17.84 1.32
C PRO A 109 -11.84 -18.24 -0.15
N GLU A 110 -12.47 -19.37 -0.47
CA GLU A 110 -12.65 -19.74 -1.86
C GLU A 110 -13.68 -18.82 -2.50
N VAL A 111 -13.27 -18.15 -3.55
CA VAL A 111 -14.15 -17.27 -4.31
C VAL A 111 -14.24 -17.81 -5.73
N LYS A 112 -15.45 -18.12 -6.17
CA LYS A 112 -15.70 -18.57 -7.53
C LYS A 112 -15.90 -17.37 -8.43
N VAL A 113 -14.99 -17.18 -9.40
CA VAL A 113 -15.10 -16.11 -10.38
C VAL A 113 -14.93 -16.72 -11.78
N ALA A 114 -15.49 -16.05 -12.77
CA ALA A 114 -15.31 -16.45 -14.16
C ALA A 114 -14.01 -15.89 -14.70
N GLY A 115 -12.88 -16.39 -14.20
CA GLY A 115 -11.57 -15.90 -14.59
C GLY A 115 -10.49 -16.32 -13.62
N LYS A 116 -9.36 -15.63 -13.69
CA LYS A 116 -8.20 -15.87 -12.81
C LYS A 116 -8.02 -14.69 -11.86
N ILE A 117 -7.90 -15.00 -10.57
CA ILE A 117 -7.62 -13.97 -9.57
C ILE A 117 -6.10 -13.80 -9.50
N ASN A 118 -5.61 -12.60 -9.81
CA ASN A 118 -4.19 -12.29 -9.69
C ASN A 118 -3.86 -11.70 -8.32
N HIS A 119 -4.70 -10.79 -7.84
CA HIS A 119 -4.48 -10.09 -6.57
C HIS A 119 -5.80 -9.96 -5.82
N PRO A 120 -6.10 -10.87 -4.87
CA PRO A 120 -7.30 -10.72 -4.07
C PRO A 120 -7.13 -9.57 -3.08
N GLU A 121 -8.18 -8.80 -2.91
CA GLU A 121 -8.22 -7.72 -1.92
C GLU A 121 -9.36 -8.01 -0.94
N PHE A 122 -9.09 -7.80 0.33
CA PHE A 122 -10.07 -7.97 1.40
C PHE A 122 -10.26 -6.63 2.10
N ARG A 123 -11.49 -6.16 2.11
CA ARG A 123 -11.82 -4.85 2.62
C ARG A 123 -12.98 -4.95 3.58
N ALA A 124 -12.75 -4.62 4.84
CA ALA A 124 -13.79 -4.52 5.86
C ALA A 124 -14.04 -3.05 6.17
N VAL A 125 -15.29 -2.64 6.21
CA VAL A 125 -15.68 -1.25 6.46
C VAL A 125 -16.56 -1.23 7.70
N GLY A 126 -16.23 -0.37 8.64
CA GLY A 126 -16.99 -0.27 9.88
C GLY A 126 -16.54 0.92 10.72
N VAL A 127 -16.53 0.76 12.04
CA VAL A 127 -16.16 1.82 12.98
C VAL A 127 -15.01 1.30 13.84
N CYS A 128 -13.89 2.04 13.88
CA CYS A 128 -12.71 1.60 14.62
C CYS A 128 -12.95 1.68 16.14
N GLU A 129 -12.09 1.00 16.88
CA GLU A 129 -12.19 0.92 18.34
C GLU A 129 -12.23 2.30 18.99
N GLN A 130 -11.40 3.22 18.51
CA GLN A 130 -11.34 4.58 19.04
C GLN A 130 -12.67 5.31 18.84
N CYS A 131 -13.25 5.22 17.65
CA CYS A 131 -14.54 5.85 17.34
C CYS A 131 -15.69 5.19 18.09
N LEU A 132 -15.62 3.89 18.34
CA LEU A 132 -16.63 3.19 19.16
C LEU A 132 -16.61 3.71 20.59
N LYS A 133 -15.44 3.95 21.15
CA LYS A 133 -15.32 4.52 22.50
C LYS A 133 -15.91 5.91 22.57
N GLU A 134 -15.71 6.72 21.55
CA GLU A 134 -16.30 8.06 21.48
C GLU A 134 -17.82 8.05 21.41
N ILE A 135 -18.39 7.05 20.73
CA ILE A 135 -19.84 6.88 20.66
C ILE A 135 -20.40 6.45 22.01
N ASP A 136 -19.74 5.53 22.70
CA ASP A 136 -20.20 5.00 23.98
C ASP A 136 -20.12 6.03 25.11
N GLU A 137 -19.24 7.03 24.99
CA GLU A 137 -19.09 8.10 25.97
C GLU A 137 -20.19 9.15 25.86
N LYS A 138 -21.03 9.10 24.86
CA LYS A 138 -22.19 9.99 24.69
C LYS A 138 -23.46 9.33 25.21
#